data_f008234316e1a138f7154fd13587e170
#
_entry.id   f008234316e1a138f7154fd13587e170
#
_cell.length_a   1.000
_cell.length_b   1.000
_cell.length_c   1.000
_cell.angle_alpha   90.00
_cell.angle_beta   90.00
_cell.angle_gamma   90.00
#
_symmetry.space_group_name_H-M   'P 1'
#
loop_
_entity.id
_entity.type
_entity.pdbx_description
1 polymer ?
#
loop_
_entity_poly.entity_id
_entity_poly.type
_entity_poly.pdbx_seq_one_letter_code
_entity_poly.pdbx_strand_id
1 'polypeptide(L)'
;MLNNRVKTDKKIIKIIKKESKDLYLGVRSSFAYINDPQRLGFSLSRYKFVAKMFEGFSNVLEVGAGDGFKSLVVKQHCKNLLLTDILDENLESFKKLGFKNIKYIKHNFIKNTTKKKFDGIYSLDVLEHIKKKQEKLFLKNICKSLNKNGTLIIGMPSIESQKYASRFSKMGHINCKSKNELKNLLKYFFHNVFMFSMNDEVLHTGYDKMSHYIFALANTKK
;
A
#
# COMPACT_ATOMS: atom_id res chain seq x y z
N MET A 1 13.05 39.13 -20.73
CA MET A 1 12.93 37.67 -20.39
C MET A 1 11.80 37.36 -19.39
N LEU A 2 11.66 38.12 -18.30
CA LEU A 2 10.60 37.86 -17.26
C LEU A 2 9.18 37.89 -17.82
N ASN A 3 8.84 38.85 -18.70
CA ASN A 3 7.49 38.99 -19.28
C ASN A 3 7.08 37.81 -20.18
N ASN A 4 8.00 37.16 -20.86
CA ASN A 4 7.70 36.01 -21.72
C ASN A 4 7.39 34.76 -20.87
N ARG A 5 8.14 34.57 -19.76
CA ARG A 5 7.91 33.47 -18.80
C ARG A 5 6.55 33.59 -18.16
N VAL A 6 6.17 34.77 -17.65
CA VAL A 6 4.85 35.03 -17.05
C VAL A 6 3.70 34.78 -18.02
N LYS A 7 3.86 35.17 -19.30
CA LYS A 7 2.83 34.88 -20.35
C LYS A 7 2.71 33.38 -20.60
N THR A 8 3.84 32.66 -20.66
CA THR A 8 3.85 31.20 -20.83
C THR A 8 3.18 30.50 -19.65
N ASP A 9 3.52 30.86 -18.41
CA ASP A 9 2.91 30.28 -17.21
C ASP A 9 1.40 30.51 -17.15
N LYS A 10 0.91 31.71 -17.50
CA LYS A 10 -0.53 32.01 -17.59
C LYS A 10 -1.23 31.12 -18.63
N LYS A 11 -0.59 30.85 -19.79
CA LYS A 11 -1.12 29.96 -20.82
C LYS A 11 -1.20 28.52 -20.30
N ILE A 12 -0.15 28.02 -19.65
CA ILE A 12 -0.09 26.70 -19.05
C ILE A 12 -1.20 26.54 -18.00
N ILE A 13 -1.33 27.50 -17.06
CA ILE A 13 -2.37 27.48 -16.03
C ILE A 13 -3.77 27.43 -16.64
N LYS A 14 -4.01 28.16 -17.75
CA LYS A 14 -5.30 28.13 -18.47
C LYS A 14 -5.60 26.75 -19.04
N ILE A 15 -4.59 26.06 -19.59
CA ILE A 15 -4.71 24.68 -20.09
C ILE A 15 -5.00 23.73 -18.93
N ILE A 16 -4.20 23.78 -17.87
CA ILE A 16 -4.36 22.94 -16.67
C ILE A 16 -5.78 23.09 -16.10
N LYS A 17 -6.26 24.32 -15.91
CA LYS A 17 -7.63 24.56 -15.41
C LYS A 17 -8.73 23.97 -16.30
N LYS A 18 -8.51 23.90 -17.61
CA LYS A 18 -9.46 23.29 -18.55
C LYS A 18 -9.47 21.76 -18.47
N GLU A 19 -8.32 21.17 -18.15
CA GLU A 19 -8.11 19.72 -18.11
C GLU A 19 -8.25 19.14 -16.69
N SER A 20 -8.04 19.96 -15.66
CA SER A 20 -8.17 19.55 -14.26
C SER A 20 -9.63 19.47 -13.83
N LYS A 21 -9.91 18.45 -13.03
CA LYS A 21 -11.18 18.32 -12.29
C LYS A 21 -10.90 18.62 -10.81
N ASP A 22 -11.95 18.96 -10.06
CA ASP A 22 -11.83 19.04 -8.62
C ASP A 22 -11.27 17.71 -8.07
N LEU A 23 -10.18 17.81 -7.32
CA LEU A 23 -9.49 16.63 -6.84
C LEU A 23 -10.07 16.17 -5.51
N TYR A 24 -10.72 15.01 -5.54
CA TYR A 24 -11.09 14.25 -4.36
C TYR A 24 -10.07 13.11 -4.18
N LEU A 25 -9.40 13.05 -3.02
CA LEU A 25 -8.38 12.03 -2.74
C LEU A 25 -8.94 10.74 -2.10
N GLY A 26 -10.24 10.71 -1.84
CA GLY A 26 -10.85 9.71 -0.99
C GLY A 26 -10.96 10.18 0.47
N VAL A 27 -11.84 9.56 1.25
CA VAL A 27 -12.13 10.00 2.64
C VAL A 27 -10.88 10.02 3.51
N ARG A 28 -10.10 8.94 3.49
CA ARG A 28 -8.92 8.79 4.34
C ARG A 28 -7.75 9.66 3.87
N SER A 29 -7.51 9.69 2.56
CA SER A 29 -6.40 10.45 1.99
C SER A 29 -6.65 11.95 2.04
N SER A 30 -7.89 12.42 1.82
CA SER A 30 -8.26 13.82 2.01
C SER A 30 -8.10 14.26 3.47
N PHE A 31 -8.57 13.43 4.41
CA PHE A 31 -8.38 13.71 5.84
C PHE A 31 -6.90 13.79 6.21
N ALA A 32 -6.08 12.85 5.72
CA ALA A 32 -4.64 12.84 5.97
C ALA A 32 -3.96 14.08 5.38
N TYR A 33 -4.31 14.47 4.14
CA TYR A 33 -3.73 15.66 3.51
C TYR A 33 -4.03 16.96 4.26
N ILE A 34 -5.25 17.11 4.77
CA ILE A 34 -5.66 18.32 5.51
C ILE A 34 -5.03 18.37 6.90
N ASN A 35 -4.97 17.23 7.61
CA ASN A 35 -4.60 17.21 9.03
C ASN A 35 -3.14 16.83 9.29
N ASP A 36 -2.50 16.10 8.37
CA ASP A 36 -1.13 15.59 8.49
C ASP A 36 -0.55 15.33 7.08
N PRO A 37 -0.26 16.40 6.30
CA PRO A 37 0.24 16.26 4.92
C PRO A 37 1.58 15.55 4.84
N GLN A 38 2.44 15.67 5.84
CA GLN A 38 3.72 14.98 5.92
C GLN A 38 3.53 13.46 5.95
N ARG A 39 2.56 12.98 6.73
CA ARG A 39 2.21 11.56 6.79
C ARG A 39 1.71 11.03 5.44
N LEU A 40 1.01 11.82 4.66
CA LEU A 40 0.62 11.43 3.32
C LEU A 40 1.83 11.23 2.42
N GLY A 41 2.85 12.10 2.51
CA GLY A 41 4.13 11.97 1.81
C GLY A 41 4.84 10.66 2.15
N PHE A 42 4.99 10.33 3.43
CA PHE A 42 5.58 9.04 3.87
C PHE A 42 4.80 7.85 3.32
N SER A 43 3.47 7.92 3.38
CA SER A 43 2.61 6.87 2.86
C SER A 43 2.79 6.67 1.35
N LEU A 44 2.85 7.75 0.54
CA LEU A 44 3.11 7.67 -0.90
C LEU A 44 4.48 7.06 -1.21
N SER A 45 5.50 7.34 -0.39
CA SER A 45 6.84 6.73 -0.53
C SER A 45 6.82 5.22 -0.32
N ARG A 46 5.94 4.70 0.55
CA ARG A 46 5.70 3.24 0.68
C ARG A 46 5.17 2.64 -0.61
N TYR A 47 4.20 3.30 -1.24
CA TYR A 47 3.64 2.87 -2.52
C TYR A 47 4.66 2.99 -3.65
N LYS A 48 5.53 4.01 -3.64
CA LYS A 48 6.66 4.13 -4.57
C LYS A 48 7.60 2.94 -4.48
N PHE A 49 7.92 2.46 -3.28
CA PHE A 49 8.73 1.25 -3.10
C PHE A 49 8.07 0.05 -3.78
N VAL A 50 6.79 -0.21 -3.51
CA VAL A 50 6.05 -1.31 -4.16
C VAL A 50 6.05 -1.14 -5.67
N ALA A 51 5.80 0.06 -6.18
CA ALA A 51 5.77 0.37 -7.60
C ALA A 51 7.09 -0.01 -8.28
N LYS A 52 8.22 0.32 -7.66
CA LYS A 52 9.55 -0.02 -8.20
C LYS A 52 9.87 -1.51 -8.13
N MET A 53 9.42 -2.21 -7.08
CA MET A 53 9.61 -3.66 -6.97
C MET A 53 8.72 -4.44 -7.95
N PHE A 54 7.59 -3.89 -8.35
CA PHE A 54 6.63 -4.54 -9.26
C PHE A 54 6.63 -3.94 -10.68
N GLU A 55 7.67 -3.17 -11.03
CA GLU A 55 7.80 -2.58 -12.36
C GLU A 55 7.75 -3.67 -13.45
N GLY A 56 6.84 -3.50 -14.42
CA GLY A 56 6.64 -4.46 -15.52
C GLY A 56 5.78 -5.68 -15.20
N PHE A 57 5.32 -5.87 -13.97
CA PHE A 57 4.43 -6.99 -13.63
C PHE A 57 3.11 -6.91 -14.39
N SER A 58 2.61 -8.07 -14.84
CA SER A 58 1.36 -8.12 -15.64
C SER A 58 0.12 -8.01 -14.77
N ASN A 59 0.06 -8.73 -13.65
CA ASN A 59 -1.11 -8.76 -12.78
C ASN A 59 -0.71 -8.55 -11.32
N VAL A 60 -1.11 -7.43 -10.77
CA VAL A 60 -0.83 -7.03 -9.39
C VAL A 60 -2.12 -6.94 -8.60
N LEU A 61 -2.07 -7.34 -7.35
CA LEU A 61 -3.18 -7.26 -6.40
C LEU A 61 -2.77 -6.44 -5.18
N GLU A 62 -3.61 -5.50 -4.79
CA GLU A 62 -3.54 -4.84 -3.49
C GLU A 62 -4.57 -5.41 -2.52
N VAL A 63 -4.10 -5.75 -1.31
CA VAL A 63 -4.93 -6.22 -0.21
C VAL A 63 -5.04 -5.11 0.83
N GLY A 64 -6.26 -4.59 1.03
CA GLY A 64 -6.53 -3.48 1.95
C GLY A 64 -6.20 -2.11 1.33
N ALA A 65 -6.75 -1.83 0.15
CA ALA A 65 -6.45 -0.61 -0.61
C ALA A 65 -6.99 0.69 0.02
N GLY A 66 -7.90 0.60 0.99
CA GLY A 66 -8.56 1.76 1.55
C GLY A 66 -9.33 2.54 0.49
N ASP A 67 -9.14 3.86 0.40
CA ASP A 67 -9.78 4.69 -0.64
C ASP A 67 -9.14 4.57 -2.03
N GLY A 68 -8.03 3.81 -2.17
CA GLY A 68 -7.39 3.51 -3.45
C GLY A 68 -6.61 4.67 -4.09
N PHE A 69 -6.58 5.85 -3.50
CA PHE A 69 -5.87 7.01 -4.05
C PHE A 69 -4.37 6.71 -4.23
N LYS A 70 -3.73 6.16 -3.22
CA LYS A 70 -2.29 5.87 -3.21
C LYS A 70 -1.90 4.77 -4.19
N SER A 71 -2.83 3.87 -4.48
CA SER A 71 -2.65 2.74 -5.42
C SER A 71 -2.31 3.17 -6.84
N LEU A 72 -2.63 4.43 -7.20
CA LEU A 72 -2.29 5.01 -8.50
C LEU A 72 -0.78 5.03 -8.75
N VAL A 73 0.02 5.20 -7.71
CA VAL A 73 1.48 5.16 -7.80
C VAL A 73 1.95 3.78 -8.30
N VAL A 74 1.34 2.70 -7.81
CA VAL A 74 1.66 1.33 -8.25
C VAL A 74 1.09 1.06 -9.64
N LYS A 75 -0.13 1.56 -9.94
CA LYS A 75 -0.78 1.35 -11.25
C LYS A 75 0.06 1.85 -12.42
N GLN A 76 0.85 2.90 -12.25
CA GLN A 76 1.73 3.43 -13.31
C GLN A 76 2.85 2.45 -13.69
N HIS A 77 3.18 1.48 -12.84
CA HIS A 77 4.31 0.56 -13.01
C HIS A 77 3.90 -0.87 -13.34
N CYS A 78 2.60 -1.20 -13.36
CA CYS A 78 2.09 -2.53 -13.71
C CYS A 78 0.99 -2.48 -14.78
N LYS A 79 0.80 -3.58 -15.52
CA LYS A 79 -0.23 -3.63 -16.58
C LYS A 79 -1.64 -3.61 -15.97
N ASN A 80 -1.92 -4.51 -15.06
CA ASN A 80 -3.24 -4.66 -14.42
C ASN A 80 -3.10 -4.57 -12.91
N LEU A 81 -3.91 -3.74 -12.27
CA LEU A 81 -4.01 -3.63 -10.81
C LEU A 81 -5.44 -3.94 -10.39
N LEU A 82 -5.58 -4.89 -9.46
CA LEU A 82 -6.82 -5.17 -8.76
C LEU A 82 -6.70 -4.66 -7.33
N LEU A 83 -7.64 -3.84 -6.89
CA LEU A 83 -7.75 -3.36 -5.52
C LEU A 83 -8.78 -4.19 -4.76
N THR A 84 -8.49 -4.48 -3.49
CA THR A 84 -9.43 -5.17 -2.60
C THR A 84 -9.46 -4.51 -1.23
N ASP A 85 -10.65 -4.46 -0.63
CA ASP A 85 -10.86 -4.10 0.76
C ASP A 85 -12.07 -4.85 1.32
N ILE A 86 -12.24 -4.83 2.65
CA ILE A 86 -13.38 -5.44 3.34
C ILE A 86 -14.54 -4.47 3.53
N LEU A 87 -14.30 -3.16 3.44
CA LEU A 87 -15.26 -2.09 3.71
C LEU A 87 -15.89 -1.56 2.42
N ASP A 88 -17.22 -1.50 2.38
CA ASP A 88 -17.96 -0.95 1.26
C ASP A 88 -17.71 0.56 1.10
N GLU A 89 -17.53 1.28 2.20
CA GLU A 89 -17.24 2.71 2.23
C GLU A 89 -15.95 3.06 1.48
N ASN A 90 -14.94 2.18 1.54
CA ASN A 90 -13.70 2.35 0.79
C ASN A 90 -13.94 2.17 -0.71
N LEU A 91 -14.73 1.18 -1.10
CA LEU A 91 -15.10 0.96 -2.50
C LEU A 91 -15.93 2.14 -3.07
N GLU A 92 -16.87 2.65 -2.29
CA GLU A 92 -17.68 3.82 -2.68
C GLU A 92 -16.82 5.08 -2.80
N SER A 93 -15.88 5.26 -1.87
CA SER A 93 -14.91 6.35 -1.93
C SER A 93 -14.06 6.29 -3.20
N PHE A 94 -13.59 5.09 -3.56
CA PHE A 94 -12.82 4.86 -4.79
C PHE A 94 -13.62 5.16 -6.06
N LYS A 95 -14.89 4.79 -6.11
CA LYS A 95 -15.76 5.09 -7.27
C LYS A 95 -15.83 6.60 -7.56
N LYS A 96 -15.83 7.43 -6.51
CA LYS A 96 -15.84 8.90 -6.64
C LYS A 96 -14.54 9.46 -7.25
N LEU A 97 -13.41 8.73 -7.15
CA LEU A 97 -12.16 9.10 -7.81
C LEU A 97 -12.24 9.01 -9.35
N GLY A 98 -13.19 8.26 -9.88
CA GLY A 98 -13.48 8.19 -11.32
C GLY A 98 -12.45 7.47 -12.19
N PHE A 99 -11.58 6.62 -11.60
CA PHE A 99 -10.59 5.85 -12.35
C PHE A 99 -11.22 4.66 -13.06
N LYS A 100 -11.26 4.70 -14.40
CA LYS A 100 -11.88 3.67 -15.24
C LYS A 100 -10.99 2.41 -15.43
N ASN A 101 -9.68 2.54 -15.29
CA ASN A 101 -8.71 1.49 -15.66
C ASN A 101 -8.20 0.68 -14.47
N ILE A 102 -8.86 0.77 -13.32
CA ILE A 102 -8.53 0.03 -12.11
C ILE A 102 -9.78 -0.67 -11.61
N LYS A 103 -9.68 -1.98 -11.38
CA LYS A 103 -10.77 -2.76 -10.77
C LYS A 103 -10.62 -2.73 -9.26
N TYR A 104 -11.74 -2.51 -8.57
CA TYR A 104 -11.81 -2.58 -7.12
C TYR A 104 -12.98 -3.48 -6.74
N ILE A 105 -12.72 -4.47 -5.86
CA ILE A 105 -13.75 -5.40 -5.38
C ILE A 105 -13.69 -5.52 -3.85
N LYS A 106 -14.84 -5.76 -3.25
CA LYS A 106 -14.91 -6.19 -1.84
C LYS A 106 -14.40 -7.61 -1.73
N HIS A 107 -13.40 -7.84 -0.86
CA HIS A 107 -12.85 -9.17 -0.62
C HIS A 107 -12.24 -9.31 0.77
N ASN A 108 -12.46 -10.46 1.40
CA ASN A 108 -11.93 -10.78 2.74
C ASN A 108 -10.97 -11.96 2.67
N PHE A 109 -9.67 -11.69 2.78
CA PHE A 109 -8.62 -12.71 2.76
C PHE A 109 -8.55 -13.59 4.01
N ILE A 110 -9.25 -13.26 5.09
CA ILE A 110 -9.44 -14.20 6.21
C ILE A 110 -10.40 -15.31 5.80
N LYS A 111 -11.41 -15.00 4.96
CA LYS A 111 -12.43 -15.98 4.53
C LYS A 111 -12.02 -16.77 3.31
N ASN A 112 -11.54 -16.11 2.26
CA ASN A 112 -11.36 -16.71 0.94
C ASN A 112 -10.08 -16.26 0.23
N THR A 113 -9.63 -17.07 -0.72
CA THR A 113 -8.64 -16.73 -1.74
C THR A 113 -9.32 -16.14 -2.99
N THR A 114 -8.59 -15.45 -3.86
CA THR A 114 -9.11 -15.02 -5.15
C THR A 114 -9.13 -16.17 -6.17
N LYS A 115 -10.06 -16.13 -7.14
CA LYS A 115 -10.08 -17.09 -8.26
C LYS A 115 -8.89 -16.90 -9.20
N LYS A 116 -8.46 -15.66 -9.43
CA LYS A 116 -7.30 -15.32 -10.24
C LYS A 116 -6.01 -15.40 -9.43
N LYS A 117 -4.90 -15.65 -10.14
CA LYS A 117 -3.53 -15.60 -9.59
C LYS A 117 -2.86 -14.29 -10.02
N PHE A 118 -1.89 -13.84 -9.23
CA PHE A 118 -1.18 -12.59 -9.43
C PHE A 118 0.32 -12.80 -9.42
N ASP A 119 1.05 -11.97 -10.21
CA ASP A 119 2.51 -11.98 -10.26
C ASP A 119 3.09 -11.26 -9.06
N GLY A 120 2.40 -10.21 -8.62
CA GLY A 120 2.70 -9.46 -7.40
C GLY A 120 1.47 -9.27 -6.54
N ILE A 121 1.62 -9.45 -5.23
CA ILE A 121 0.60 -9.06 -4.24
C ILE A 121 1.28 -8.16 -3.22
N TYR A 122 0.62 -7.08 -2.85
CA TYR A 122 1.08 -6.26 -1.74
C TYR A 122 -0.04 -5.92 -0.76
N SER A 123 0.35 -5.71 0.49
CA SER A 123 -0.54 -5.30 1.56
C SER A 123 0.20 -4.35 2.48
N LEU A 124 -0.24 -3.12 2.54
CA LEU A 124 0.35 -2.06 3.35
C LEU A 124 -0.64 -1.57 4.39
N ASP A 125 -0.20 -1.46 5.63
CA ASP A 125 -1.01 -0.99 6.76
C ASP A 125 -2.31 -1.83 6.95
N VAL A 126 -2.18 -3.18 6.91
CA VAL A 126 -3.30 -4.13 7.06
C VAL A 126 -3.03 -5.21 8.10
N LEU A 127 -1.85 -5.84 8.09
CA LEU A 127 -1.56 -7.00 8.93
C LEU A 127 -1.65 -6.68 10.43
N GLU A 128 -1.34 -5.44 10.83
CA GLU A 128 -1.47 -4.93 12.20
C GLU A 128 -2.92 -4.90 12.69
N HIS A 129 -3.89 -4.91 11.78
CA HIS A 129 -5.34 -4.95 12.10
C HIS A 129 -5.90 -6.37 12.14
N ILE A 130 -5.13 -7.38 11.72
CA ILE A 130 -5.55 -8.79 11.70
C ILE A 130 -5.22 -9.43 13.05
N LYS A 131 -6.24 -10.04 13.70
CA LYS A 131 -6.01 -10.75 14.97
C LYS A 131 -4.92 -11.81 14.81
N LYS A 132 -4.01 -11.92 15.77
CA LYS A 132 -2.87 -12.86 15.73
C LYS A 132 -3.28 -14.30 15.40
N LYS A 133 -4.41 -14.77 15.94
CA LYS A 133 -4.96 -16.10 15.63
C LYS A 133 -5.41 -16.30 14.18
N GLN A 134 -5.62 -15.24 13.42
CA GLN A 134 -6.10 -15.26 12.02
C GLN A 134 -4.99 -14.92 11.00
N GLU A 135 -3.83 -14.43 11.43
CA GLU A 135 -2.76 -13.96 10.55
C GLU A 135 -2.24 -15.04 9.59
N LYS A 136 -2.07 -16.28 10.08
CA LYS A 136 -1.63 -17.41 9.22
C LYS A 136 -2.68 -17.77 8.18
N LEU A 137 -3.97 -17.70 8.51
CA LEU A 137 -5.05 -17.95 7.54
C LEU A 137 -5.12 -16.86 6.49
N PHE A 138 -5.01 -15.59 6.91
CA PHE A 138 -4.92 -14.43 6.03
C PHE A 138 -3.76 -14.58 5.03
N LEU A 139 -2.55 -14.85 5.50
CA LEU A 139 -1.38 -15.04 4.65
C LEU A 139 -1.48 -16.30 3.76
N LYS A 140 -2.03 -17.40 4.26
CA LYS A 140 -2.28 -18.61 3.46
C LYS A 140 -3.17 -18.30 2.26
N ASN A 141 -4.23 -17.52 2.43
CA ASN A 141 -5.13 -17.16 1.34
C ASN A 141 -4.48 -16.18 0.34
N ILE A 142 -3.66 -15.26 0.82
CA ILE A 142 -2.81 -14.40 -0.04
C ILE A 142 -1.83 -15.27 -0.86
N CYS A 143 -1.09 -16.17 -0.23
CA CYS A 143 -0.15 -17.06 -0.91
C CYS A 143 -0.84 -17.96 -1.95
N LYS A 144 -2.05 -18.43 -1.65
CA LYS A 144 -2.86 -19.18 -2.62
C LYS A 144 -3.29 -18.32 -3.81
N SER A 145 -3.41 -17.01 -3.66
CA SER A 145 -3.74 -16.07 -4.74
C SER A 145 -2.51 -15.64 -5.55
N LEU A 146 -1.31 -15.98 -5.11
CA LEU A 146 -0.05 -15.65 -5.78
C LEU A 146 0.34 -16.74 -6.78
N ASN A 147 0.88 -16.38 -7.95
CA ASN A 147 1.51 -17.29 -8.91
C ASN A 147 2.67 -18.06 -8.26
N LYS A 148 3.12 -19.17 -8.88
CA LYS A 148 4.22 -20.00 -8.36
C LYS A 148 5.47 -19.16 -8.08
N ASN A 149 5.85 -18.31 -9.02
CA ASN A 149 7.03 -17.44 -8.95
C ASN A 149 6.66 -15.99 -8.55
N GLY A 150 5.46 -15.79 -8.01
CA GLY A 150 4.99 -14.46 -7.64
C GLY A 150 5.68 -13.91 -6.38
N THR A 151 5.66 -12.60 -6.26
CA THR A 151 6.28 -11.86 -5.15
C THR A 151 5.22 -11.23 -4.25
N LEU A 152 5.40 -11.37 -2.95
CA LEU A 152 4.57 -10.73 -1.91
C LEU A 152 5.35 -9.60 -1.26
N ILE A 153 4.72 -8.43 -1.11
CA ILE A 153 5.23 -7.35 -0.26
C ILE A 153 4.23 -7.09 0.86
N ILE A 154 4.71 -7.15 2.11
CA ILE A 154 3.98 -6.74 3.30
C ILE A 154 4.69 -5.54 3.92
N GLY A 155 3.94 -4.47 4.19
CA GLY A 155 4.44 -3.31 4.94
C GLY A 155 3.51 -3.00 6.10
N MET A 156 4.10 -2.65 7.26
CA MET A 156 3.34 -2.32 8.46
C MET A 156 4.16 -1.46 9.43
N PRO A 157 3.53 -0.68 10.32
CA PRO A 157 4.22 -0.02 11.41
C PRO A 157 4.96 -1.03 12.31
N SER A 158 6.17 -0.69 12.73
CA SER A 158 6.93 -1.53 13.67
C SER A 158 6.29 -1.50 15.05
N ILE A 159 6.49 -2.56 15.85
CA ILE A 159 6.01 -2.58 17.23
C ILE A 159 6.74 -1.53 18.08
N GLU A 160 7.99 -1.27 17.76
CA GLU A 160 8.84 -0.29 18.45
C GLU A 160 8.31 1.14 18.31
N SER A 161 7.66 1.45 17.17
CA SER A 161 7.07 2.77 16.89
C SER A 161 5.73 3.01 17.61
N GLN A 162 5.08 1.97 18.15
CA GLN A 162 3.72 2.09 18.66
C GLN A 162 3.58 3.01 19.88
N LYS A 163 4.64 3.23 20.62
CA LYS A 163 4.65 4.22 21.72
C LYS A 163 4.37 5.65 21.22
N TYR A 164 4.76 5.95 19.98
CA TYR A 164 4.55 7.26 19.32
C TYR A 164 3.31 7.30 18.40
N ALA A 165 2.58 6.18 18.28
CA ALA A 165 1.42 6.10 17.41
C ALA A 165 0.29 7.05 17.83
N SER A 166 -0.44 7.60 16.86
CA SER A 166 -1.62 8.43 17.12
C SER A 166 -2.70 7.65 17.86
N ARG A 167 -3.65 8.37 18.47
CA ARG A 167 -4.83 7.76 19.12
C ARG A 167 -5.57 6.81 18.19
N PHE A 168 -5.81 7.22 16.94
CA PHE A 168 -6.52 6.39 15.96
C PHE A 168 -5.72 5.13 15.58
N SER A 169 -4.40 5.25 15.42
CA SER A 169 -3.55 4.10 15.18
C SER A 169 -3.59 3.10 16.34
N LYS A 170 -3.46 3.59 17.57
CA LYS A 170 -3.51 2.73 18.78
C LYS A 170 -4.84 1.97 18.92
N MET A 171 -5.95 2.53 18.45
CA MET A 171 -7.25 1.85 18.48
C MET A 171 -7.32 0.66 17.51
N GLY A 172 -6.62 0.72 16.37
CA GLY A 172 -6.68 -0.30 15.31
C GLY A 172 -5.50 -1.26 15.28
N HIS A 173 -4.34 -0.88 15.83
CA HIS A 173 -3.12 -1.66 15.76
C HIS A 173 -3.07 -2.73 16.85
N ILE A 174 -3.63 -3.88 16.59
CA ILE A 174 -3.76 -4.99 17.55
C ILE A 174 -2.71 -6.09 17.36
N ASN A 175 -1.90 -6.01 16.30
CA ASN A 175 -0.94 -7.06 15.92
C ASN A 175 0.30 -6.51 15.21
N CYS A 176 0.84 -5.38 15.68
CA CYS A 176 2.14 -4.90 15.21
C CYS A 176 3.25 -5.90 15.53
N LYS A 177 4.29 -5.91 14.72
CA LYS A 177 5.41 -6.85 14.82
C LYS A 177 6.74 -6.12 14.82
N SER A 178 7.73 -6.76 15.44
CA SER A 178 9.12 -6.46 15.16
C SER A 178 9.51 -6.98 13.78
N LYS A 179 10.62 -6.48 13.24
CA LYS A 179 11.16 -6.94 11.95
C LYS A 179 11.41 -8.45 11.92
N ASN A 180 11.92 -9.00 13.02
CA ASN A 180 12.20 -10.43 13.15
C ASN A 180 10.90 -11.27 13.23
N GLU A 181 9.89 -10.82 13.94
CA GLU A 181 8.60 -11.53 14.00
C GLU A 181 7.93 -11.58 12.61
N LEU A 182 7.93 -10.46 11.87
CA LEU A 182 7.40 -10.43 10.49
C LEU A 182 8.19 -11.37 9.57
N LYS A 183 9.53 -11.34 9.65
CA LYS A 183 10.40 -12.24 8.89
C LYS A 183 10.09 -13.71 9.16
N ASN A 184 10.02 -14.10 10.43
CA ASN A 184 9.75 -15.48 10.83
C ASN A 184 8.35 -15.94 10.41
N LEU A 185 7.35 -15.08 10.51
CA LEU A 185 5.99 -15.37 10.04
C LEU A 185 5.97 -15.65 8.53
N LEU A 186 6.67 -14.84 7.72
CA LEU A 186 6.70 -15.02 6.27
C LEU A 186 7.60 -16.18 5.84
N LYS A 187 8.65 -16.50 6.58
CA LYS A 187 9.48 -17.71 6.35
C LYS A 187 8.68 -19.03 6.48
N TYR A 188 7.52 -19.00 7.13
CA TYR A 188 6.63 -20.15 7.13
C TYR A 188 6.05 -20.46 5.74
N PHE A 189 5.88 -19.44 4.90
CA PHE A 189 5.25 -19.54 3.57
C PHE A 189 6.24 -19.44 2.41
N PHE A 190 7.42 -18.82 2.62
CA PHE A 190 8.39 -18.51 1.56
C PHE A 190 9.80 -18.95 1.96
N HIS A 191 10.59 -19.35 0.96
CA HIS A 191 12.01 -19.62 1.13
C HIS A 191 12.80 -18.32 1.31
N ASN A 192 12.55 -17.33 0.46
CA ASN A 192 13.27 -16.05 0.47
C ASN A 192 12.41 -14.95 1.09
N VAL A 193 12.95 -14.28 2.10
CA VAL A 193 12.30 -13.14 2.78
C VAL A 193 13.36 -12.06 3.02
N PHE A 194 13.25 -10.97 2.27
CA PHE A 194 14.10 -9.79 2.37
C PHE A 194 13.41 -8.73 3.21
N MET A 195 14.11 -8.20 4.22
CA MET A 195 13.55 -7.24 5.16
C MET A 195 14.15 -5.86 4.97
N PHE A 196 13.27 -4.85 4.97
CA PHE A 196 13.66 -3.45 4.92
C PHE A 196 13.05 -2.71 6.10
N SER A 197 13.62 -1.56 6.40
CA SER A 197 13.13 -0.61 7.39
C SER A 197 12.86 0.73 6.70
N MET A 198 11.99 1.54 7.28
CA MET A 198 11.70 2.86 6.72
C MET A 198 11.54 3.87 7.85
N ASN A 199 12.18 5.01 7.70
CA ASN A 199 11.98 6.21 8.49
C ASN A 199 11.56 7.33 7.52
N ASP A 200 10.42 7.95 7.79
CA ASP A 200 9.80 8.94 6.92
C ASP A 200 9.65 8.39 5.48
N GLU A 201 10.28 8.96 4.49
CA GLU A 201 10.31 8.50 3.10
C GLU A 201 11.54 7.63 2.76
N VAL A 202 12.47 7.46 3.69
CA VAL A 202 13.76 6.78 3.45
C VAL A 202 13.66 5.30 3.77
N LEU A 203 13.81 4.46 2.73
CA LEU A 203 13.95 3.02 2.86
C LEU A 203 15.41 2.64 3.12
N HIS A 204 15.67 1.77 4.08
CA HIS A 204 17.01 1.33 4.46
C HIS A 204 17.05 -0.07 5.03
N THR A 205 18.26 -0.60 5.23
CA THR A 205 18.53 -1.90 5.90
C THR A 205 19.21 -1.72 7.26
N GLY A 206 19.24 -0.50 7.78
CA GLY A 206 19.89 -0.15 9.05
C GLY A 206 19.18 -0.74 10.27
N TYR A 207 19.52 -0.22 11.46
CA TYR A 207 19.06 -0.72 12.75
C TYR A 207 17.53 -0.63 12.90
N ASP A 208 16.88 -1.77 12.92
CA ASP A 208 15.43 -1.90 12.81
C ASP A 208 14.64 -1.40 14.03
N LYS A 209 15.22 -1.46 15.23
CA LYS A 209 14.58 -0.96 16.46
C LYS A 209 14.35 0.55 16.46
N MET A 210 15.05 1.30 15.58
CA MET A 210 14.84 2.74 15.40
C MET A 210 13.85 3.06 14.28
N SER A 211 13.36 2.05 13.57
CA SER A 211 12.48 2.24 12.41
C SER A 211 11.02 2.32 12.83
N HIS A 212 10.28 3.26 12.23
CA HIS A 212 8.85 3.35 12.50
C HIS A 212 8.00 2.46 11.58
N TYR A 213 8.58 2.00 10.47
CA TYR A 213 7.89 1.14 9.51
C TYR A 213 8.81 0.03 9.01
N ILE A 214 8.26 -1.15 8.78
CA ILE A 214 8.99 -2.32 8.29
C ILE A 214 8.34 -2.88 7.04
N PHE A 215 9.18 -3.36 6.11
CA PHE A 215 8.76 -4.09 4.92
C PHE A 215 9.38 -5.48 4.87
N ALA A 216 8.61 -6.40 4.32
CA ALA A 216 9.10 -7.69 3.87
C ALA A 216 8.75 -7.88 2.40
N LEU A 217 9.75 -8.24 1.58
CA LEU A 217 9.58 -8.75 0.22
C LEU A 217 9.87 -10.24 0.26
N ALA A 218 8.91 -11.06 -0.17
CA ALA A 218 8.99 -12.51 -0.08
C ALA A 218 8.66 -13.17 -1.42
N ASN A 219 9.46 -14.15 -1.83
CA ASN A 219 9.25 -14.93 -3.04
C ASN A 219 9.66 -16.40 -2.85
N THR A 220 9.46 -17.21 -3.89
CA THR A 220 9.72 -18.65 -3.86
C THR A 220 8.90 -19.34 -2.77
N LYS A 221 7.61 -19.54 -3.07
CA LYS A 221 6.66 -20.22 -2.14
C LYS A 221 7.16 -21.62 -1.77
N LYS A 222 6.92 -21.99 -0.52
CA LYS A 222 7.05 -23.36 -0.04
C LYS A 222 5.91 -24.25 -0.50
#